data_9188b307fefa3e0e8b7d2b734ac1635b
#
_entry.id   9188b307fefa3e0e8b7d2b734ac1635b
#
_cell.length_a   1.000
_cell.length_b   1.000
_cell.length_c   1.000
_cell.angle_alpha   90.00
_cell.angle_beta   90.00
_cell.angle_gamma   90.00
#
_symmetry.space_group_name_H-M   'P 1'
#
loop_
_entity.id
_entity.type
_entity.pdbx_description
1 polymer ?
#
loop_
_entity_poly.entity_id
_entity_poly.type
_entity_poly.pdbx_seq_one_letter_code
_entity_poly.pdbx_strand_id
1 'polypeptide(L)'
;MMKRKEFILGAAVGLVFAAAATAGGVIDWPGANASEASGRLIPSAGASGLAFAPPQGAPLSFADIFDQVSPAVVQIDVETPIERPRGGMIPIPGLPGFGFQAPETQEPGEEEEPQTAQGAGSGFFISADGFIVTNNHVVANATKITVKLSDGRELAGRLVGRDADTDLAVVKVEGSDFKFVSFEEAAEPRVGDWVIAVGNPFGLGGTATAGIVSARARDIGDGSTPYTDYLQIDAAINRGNSGGPTFDIYGRVIGVNSAIFSPTGGSVGIGFAIPASVAKTVTDRLMSGRAIERGYLGATISTITDDERESYGFAADFEAAYIVDVTPGAPAERAGLQVGDIVTSLNGRKITSSTQLTRAVGEAAPGDNLRLEIIREGRNQVINVRSGTRPADIQAAQNGANPGEPESAPDRPAPSAGEVVEGMTVTPVSEALRSRFSLPDTLNGLVITAAAPTSRAGRMGFEPGMVIVLADQRPVRTAADLRAAIARVREAGREGIVLLVRTSNGNRPVVLPLTTPAAAAE
;
A
#
# COMPACT_ATOMS: atom_id res chain seq x y z
N MET A 1 -20.72 -21.89 -59.45
CA MET A 1 -19.34 -22.13 -58.96
C MET A 1 -18.39 -21.44 -59.92
N MET A 2 -17.86 -20.24 -59.56
CA MET A 2 -16.84 -19.55 -60.34
C MET A 2 -15.56 -20.40 -60.42
N LYS A 3 -14.99 -20.55 -61.62
CA LYS A 3 -13.75 -21.33 -61.79
C LYS A 3 -12.59 -20.56 -61.14
N ARG A 4 -11.73 -21.27 -60.40
CA ARG A 4 -10.60 -20.76 -59.62
C ARG A 4 -9.71 -19.75 -60.40
N LYS A 5 -9.62 -19.90 -61.74
CA LYS A 5 -8.89 -19.01 -62.63
C LYS A 5 -9.56 -17.62 -62.78
N GLU A 6 -10.89 -17.56 -62.78
CA GLU A 6 -11.64 -16.30 -62.89
C GLU A 6 -11.57 -15.48 -61.61
N PHE A 7 -11.51 -16.15 -60.45
CA PHE A 7 -11.30 -15.49 -59.16
C PHE A 7 -9.90 -14.88 -59.05
N ILE A 8 -8.86 -15.61 -59.47
CA ILE A 8 -7.47 -15.12 -59.44
C ILE A 8 -7.29 -13.95 -60.41
N LEU A 9 -7.91 -14.02 -61.60
CA LEU A 9 -7.86 -12.93 -62.55
C LEU A 9 -8.59 -11.68 -62.06
N GLY A 10 -9.76 -11.84 -61.42
CA GLY A 10 -10.51 -10.75 -60.82
C GLY A 10 -9.77 -10.08 -59.67
N ALA A 11 -9.10 -10.87 -58.81
CA ALA A 11 -8.29 -10.36 -57.73
C ALA A 11 -7.05 -9.59 -58.22
N ALA A 12 -6.38 -10.08 -59.25
CA ALA A 12 -5.23 -9.40 -59.87
C ALA A 12 -5.62 -8.07 -60.53
N VAL A 13 -6.74 -8.04 -61.25
CA VAL A 13 -7.26 -6.82 -61.85
C VAL A 13 -7.70 -5.82 -60.78
N GLY A 14 -8.35 -6.28 -59.69
CA GLY A 14 -8.73 -5.44 -58.58
C GLY A 14 -7.54 -4.80 -57.84
N LEU A 15 -6.45 -5.54 -57.67
CA LEU A 15 -5.20 -5.03 -57.07
C LEU A 15 -4.51 -3.97 -57.98
N VAL A 16 -4.53 -4.18 -59.30
CA VAL A 16 -3.96 -3.20 -60.24
C VAL A 16 -4.79 -1.91 -60.25
N PHE A 17 -6.12 -2.00 -60.21
CA PHE A 17 -6.98 -0.81 -60.11
C PHE A 17 -6.82 -0.08 -58.77
N ALA A 18 -6.69 -0.80 -57.68
CA ALA A 18 -6.43 -0.20 -56.35
C ALA A 18 -5.06 0.50 -56.33
N ALA A 19 -4.02 -0.10 -56.90
CA ALA A 19 -2.69 0.50 -57.02
C ALA A 19 -2.68 1.72 -57.92
N ALA A 20 -3.42 1.69 -59.05
CA ALA A 20 -3.54 2.84 -59.97
C ALA A 20 -4.36 3.99 -59.33
N ALA A 21 -5.40 3.68 -58.55
CA ALA A 21 -6.21 4.68 -57.84
C ALA A 21 -5.43 5.36 -56.71
N THR A 22 -4.54 4.63 -56.03
CA THR A 22 -3.62 5.19 -55.01
C THR A 22 -2.53 6.06 -55.64
N ALA A 23 -1.95 5.63 -56.77
CA ALA A 23 -0.93 6.40 -57.47
C ALA A 23 -1.51 7.64 -58.17
N GLY A 24 -2.80 7.63 -58.53
CA GLY A 24 -3.52 8.75 -59.16
C GLY A 24 -4.18 9.71 -58.16
N GLY A 25 -4.04 9.52 -56.86
CA GLY A 25 -4.61 10.40 -55.84
C GLY A 25 -6.14 10.32 -55.67
N VAL A 26 -6.77 9.25 -56.21
CA VAL A 26 -8.23 9.05 -56.15
C VAL A 26 -8.67 8.38 -54.82
N ILE A 27 -7.75 7.72 -54.14
CA ILE A 27 -8.00 7.10 -52.83
C ILE A 27 -6.93 7.60 -51.84
N ASP A 28 -7.35 8.44 -50.91
CA ASP A 28 -6.55 8.85 -49.74
C ASP A 28 -6.65 7.78 -48.66
N TRP A 29 -5.52 7.13 -48.35
CA TRP A 29 -5.42 6.25 -47.19
C TRP A 29 -5.22 7.10 -45.92
N PRO A 30 -6.00 6.87 -44.87
CA PRO A 30 -5.76 7.54 -43.60
C PRO A 30 -4.35 7.17 -43.09
N GLY A 31 -3.40 8.06 -43.22
CA GLY A 31 -2.00 7.85 -42.83
C GLY A 31 -0.95 8.23 -43.89
N ALA A 32 -1.33 8.46 -45.16
CA ALA A 32 -0.39 8.87 -46.20
C ALA A 32 -0.06 10.39 -46.18
N ASN A 33 -0.90 11.20 -45.52
CA ASN A 33 -0.69 12.63 -45.30
C ASN A 33 -0.62 12.92 -43.82
N ALA A 34 0.46 12.51 -43.14
CA ALA A 34 0.81 13.05 -41.85
C ALA A 34 1.35 14.47 -42.06
N SER A 35 0.43 15.43 -42.27
CA SER A 35 0.76 16.84 -42.14
C SER A 35 1.12 17.14 -40.68
N GLU A 36 2.23 17.84 -40.54
CA GLU A 36 2.81 18.40 -39.34
C GLU A 36 1.82 18.71 -38.23
N ALA A 37 1.60 17.76 -37.30
CA ALA A 37 1.07 18.05 -36.00
C ALA A 37 2.24 18.57 -35.15
N SER A 38 2.36 19.88 -35.07
CA SER A 38 3.23 20.57 -34.13
C SER A 38 2.90 20.07 -32.71
N GLY A 39 3.83 19.33 -32.10
CA GLY A 39 3.69 18.69 -30.80
C GLY A 39 3.99 17.19 -30.78
N ARG A 40 4.31 16.59 -31.90
CA ARG A 40 4.58 15.14 -31.99
C ARG A 40 6.00 14.86 -31.53
N LEU A 41 6.14 14.19 -30.38
CA LEU A 41 7.39 13.57 -29.94
C LEU A 41 7.68 12.34 -30.82
N ILE A 42 8.13 12.55 -32.06
CA ILE A 42 8.62 11.48 -32.95
C ILE A 42 10.14 11.59 -33.02
N PRO A 43 10.87 10.46 -32.93
CA PRO A 43 12.28 10.46 -33.26
C PRO A 43 12.47 10.99 -34.71
N SER A 44 13.45 11.86 -34.94
CA SER A 44 13.76 12.41 -36.25
C SER A 44 14.06 11.28 -37.24
N ALA A 45 13.75 11.51 -38.55
CA ALA A 45 13.99 10.54 -39.62
C ALA A 45 15.45 10.03 -39.72
N GLY A 46 16.41 10.72 -39.08
CA GLY A 46 17.79 10.25 -38.93
C GLY A 46 17.96 9.12 -37.89
N ALA A 47 16.95 8.87 -37.06
CA ALA A 47 16.99 7.78 -36.08
C ALA A 47 16.63 6.41 -36.68
N SER A 48 16.14 6.35 -37.89
CA SER A 48 15.70 5.08 -38.50
C SER A 48 16.80 4.04 -38.71
N GLY A 49 18.06 4.45 -38.78
CA GLY A 49 19.22 3.53 -38.82
C GLY A 49 19.64 3.00 -37.45
N LEU A 50 19.18 3.64 -36.35
CA LEU A 50 19.50 3.28 -34.97
C LEU A 50 18.31 2.66 -34.23
N ALA A 51 17.19 2.43 -34.91
CA ALA A 51 15.95 1.92 -34.30
C ALA A 51 16.10 0.54 -33.63
N PHE A 52 17.16 -0.19 -33.96
CA PHE A 52 17.49 -1.49 -33.39
C PHE A 52 18.79 -1.46 -32.57
N ALA A 53 19.48 -0.33 -32.50
CA ALA A 53 20.62 -0.19 -31.61
C ALA A 53 20.14 0.11 -30.18
N PRO A 54 20.72 -0.52 -29.14
CA PRO A 54 20.45 -0.15 -27.76
C PRO A 54 20.68 1.35 -27.54
N PRO A 55 19.93 2.02 -26.66
CA PRO A 55 20.22 3.40 -26.29
C PRO A 55 21.68 3.58 -25.91
N GLN A 56 22.29 4.74 -26.24
CA GLN A 56 23.69 4.98 -25.87
C GLN A 56 23.88 4.78 -24.37
N GLY A 57 24.85 3.92 -23.99
CA GLY A 57 25.11 3.53 -22.61
C GLY A 57 24.31 2.33 -22.08
N ALA A 58 23.41 1.75 -22.88
CA ALA A 58 22.77 0.49 -22.51
C ALA A 58 23.74 -0.68 -22.72
N PRO A 59 23.88 -1.60 -21.75
CA PRO A 59 24.73 -2.78 -21.93
C PRO A 59 24.12 -3.69 -23.01
N LEU A 60 24.99 -4.26 -23.85
CA LEU A 60 24.58 -5.26 -24.85
C LEU A 60 24.17 -6.60 -24.20
N SER A 61 24.66 -6.85 -23.00
CA SER A 61 24.37 -8.03 -22.19
C SER A 61 24.48 -7.66 -20.72
N PHE A 62 23.72 -8.33 -19.87
CA PHE A 62 23.84 -8.22 -18.40
C PHE A 62 24.66 -9.37 -17.81
N ALA A 63 25.21 -10.27 -18.63
CA ALA A 63 25.93 -11.47 -18.18
C ALA A 63 27.13 -11.12 -17.30
N ASP A 64 27.97 -10.18 -17.73
CA ASP A 64 29.16 -9.78 -16.97
C ASP A 64 28.81 -9.18 -15.60
N ILE A 65 27.72 -8.42 -15.52
CA ILE A 65 27.23 -7.87 -14.26
C ILE A 65 26.73 -9.00 -13.36
N PHE A 66 25.95 -9.93 -13.92
CA PHE A 66 25.44 -11.08 -13.19
C PHE A 66 26.59 -11.94 -12.63
N ASP A 67 27.58 -12.27 -13.44
CA ASP A 67 28.75 -13.06 -13.02
C ASP A 67 29.53 -12.38 -11.88
N GLN A 68 29.61 -11.05 -11.92
CA GLN A 68 30.26 -10.26 -10.88
C GLN A 68 29.49 -10.26 -9.57
N VAL A 69 28.15 -10.12 -9.59
CA VAL A 69 27.33 -9.89 -8.39
C VAL A 69 26.70 -11.16 -7.82
N SER A 70 26.45 -12.18 -8.63
CA SER A 70 25.79 -13.41 -8.22
C SER A 70 26.47 -14.17 -7.07
N PRO A 71 27.83 -14.14 -6.92
CA PRO A 71 28.46 -14.79 -5.78
C PRO A 71 28.12 -14.16 -4.42
N ALA A 72 27.62 -12.92 -4.41
CA ALA A 72 27.16 -12.25 -3.20
C ALA A 72 25.69 -12.54 -2.87
N VAL A 73 24.92 -13.13 -3.80
CA VAL A 73 23.49 -13.40 -3.63
C VAL A 73 23.27 -14.82 -3.13
N VAL A 74 22.47 -14.97 -2.10
CA VAL A 74 22.24 -16.24 -1.40
C VAL A 74 20.76 -16.58 -1.36
N GLN A 75 20.46 -17.89 -1.20
CA GLN A 75 19.14 -18.35 -0.78
C GLN A 75 19.07 -18.35 0.75
N ILE A 76 17.91 -17.98 1.27
CA ILE A 76 17.60 -18.06 2.69
C ILE A 76 16.43 -19.02 2.87
N ASP A 77 16.68 -20.15 3.52
CA ASP A 77 15.66 -21.11 3.92
C ASP A 77 15.34 -20.91 5.41
N VAL A 78 14.07 -20.95 5.75
CA VAL A 78 13.61 -20.76 7.12
C VAL A 78 12.66 -21.89 7.54
N GLU A 79 12.73 -22.26 8.81
CA GLU A 79 11.77 -23.13 9.46
C GLU A 79 10.96 -22.30 10.45
N THR A 80 9.62 -22.35 10.33
CA THR A 80 8.67 -21.62 11.19
C THR A 80 7.75 -22.61 11.90
N PRO A 81 7.48 -22.48 13.20
CA PRO A 81 6.54 -23.36 13.89
C PRO A 81 5.14 -23.13 13.36
N ILE A 82 4.41 -24.22 13.11
CA ILE A 82 2.98 -24.18 12.77
C ILE A 82 2.22 -24.12 14.09
N GLU A 83 1.66 -22.96 14.43
CA GLU A 83 0.67 -22.87 15.50
C GLU A 83 -0.63 -23.52 15.02
N ARG A 84 -0.97 -24.70 15.54
CA ARG A 84 -2.29 -25.31 15.29
C ARG A 84 -3.32 -24.53 16.10
N PRO A 85 -4.38 -23.98 15.48
CA PRO A 85 -5.52 -23.48 16.22
C PRO A 85 -6.13 -24.67 16.98
N ARG A 86 -6.14 -24.63 18.30
CA ARG A 86 -6.87 -25.64 19.09
C ARG A 86 -8.35 -25.58 18.72
N GLY A 87 -8.85 -26.60 17.97
CA GLY A 87 -10.26 -26.76 17.61
C GLY A 87 -10.73 -25.95 16.39
N GLY A 88 -9.84 -25.51 15.50
CA GLY A 88 -10.17 -24.70 14.32
C GLY A 88 -10.16 -25.48 13.00
N MET A 89 -10.89 -24.97 12.00
CA MET A 89 -10.78 -25.37 10.61
C MET A 89 -9.38 -25.08 10.07
N ILE A 90 -8.73 -26.08 9.48
CA ILE A 90 -7.48 -25.91 8.74
C ILE A 90 -7.83 -25.29 7.38
N PRO A 91 -7.42 -24.04 7.09
CA PRO A 91 -7.76 -23.42 5.81
C PRO A 91 -7.01 -24.11 4.67
N ILE A 92 -7.69 -24.33 3.55
CA ILE A 92 -7.08 -24.85 2.32
C ILE A 92 -6.36 -23.69 1.62
N PRO A 93 -5.04 -23.77 1.39
CA PRO A 93 -4.33 -22.71 0.66
C PRO A 93 -4.93 -22.49 -0.74
N GLY A 94 -5.39 -21.27 -1.02
CA GLY A 94 -5.99 -20.91 -2.31
C GLY A 94 -7.51 -20.97 -2.39
N LEU A 95 -8.21 -21.35 -1.32
CA LEU A 95 -9.68 -21.39 -1.24
C LEU A 95 -10.15 -20.65 0.02
N PRO A 96 -10.30 -19.32 -0.01
CA PRO A 96 -10.80 -18.56 1.15
C PRO A 96 -12.22 -19.00 1.51
N GLY A 97 -12.42 -19.35 2.80
CA GLY A 97 -13.70 -19.82 3.32
C GLY A 97 -13.91 -21.34 3.32
N PHE A 98 -12.97 -22.13 2.80
CA PHE A 98 -13.01 -23.59 2.87
C PHE A 98 -11.85 -24.13 3.72
N GLY A 99 -12.15 -25.05 4.62
CA GLY A 99 -11.21 -25.76 5.46
C GLY A 99 -11.80 -27.11 5.90
N PHE A 100 -10.95 -28.04 6.34
CA PHE A 100 -11.41 -29.26 6.97
C PHE A 100 -11.18 -29.17 8.47
N GLN A 101 -12.13 -29.72 9.21
CA GLN A 101 -12.02 -29.84 10.66
C GLN A 101 -10.92 -30.86 10.98
N ALA A 102 -9.93 -30.47 11.77
CA ALA A 102 -8.91 -31.40 12.21
C ALA A 102 -9.56 -32.55 13.00
N PRO A 103 -9.21 -33.81 12.74
CA PRO A 103 -9.74 -34.91 13.55
C PRO A 103 -9.25 -34.74 15.00
N GLU A 104 -10.17 -34.78 15.96
CA GLU A 104 -9.86 -34.91 17.38
C GLU A 104 -9.37 -36.32 17.67
N THR A 105 -8.12 -36.62 17.38
CA THR A 105 -7.48 -37.82 17.92
C THR A 105 -6.58 -37.39 19.08
N GLN A 106 -7.13 -37.39 20.27
CA GLN A 106 -6.36 -37.37 21.49
C GLN A 106 -6.05 -38.78 21.91
N GLU A 107 -4.84 -39.24 21.67
CA GLU A 107 -4.19 -40.22 22.55
C GLU A 107 -3.19 -39.43 23.42
N PRO A 108 -3.27 -39.52 24.78
CA PRO A 108 -2.32 -38.81 25.65
C PRO A 108 -1.03 -39.64 25.72
N GLY A 109 0.07 -39.14 25.19
CA GLY A 109 1.35 -39.72 25.51
C GLY A 109 2.52 -39.61 24.54
N GLU A 110 2.39 -39.07 23.34
CA GLU A 110 3.55 -38.82 22.48
C GLU A 110 3.80 -37.32 22.41
N GLU A 111 5.01 -36.89 22.82
CA GLU A 111 5.52 -35.54 22.54
C GLU A 111 5.70 -35.43 21.02
N GLU A 112 4.67 -34.97 20.31
CA GLU A 112 4.77 -34.69 18.86
C GLU A 112 5.84 -33.62 18.67
N GLU A 113 6.86 -33.91 17.84
CA GLU A 113 7.80 -32.91 17.36
C GLU A 113 7.01 -31.76 16.71
N PRO A 114 7.30 -30.49 17.06
CA PRO A 114 6.56 -29.36 16.51
C PRO A 114 6.68 -29.36 14.99
N GLN A 115 5.54 -29.47 14.30
CA GLN A 115 5.51 -29.39 12.85
C GLN A 115 5.97 -27.99 12.43
N THR A 116 6.93 -27.93 11.51
CA THR A 116 7.47 -26.67 10.97
C THR A 116 7.06 -26.50 9.52
N ALA A 117 6.67 -25.29 9.14
CA ALA A 117 6.54 -24.87 7.75
C ALA A 117 7.91 -24.41 7.24
N GLN A 118 8.21 -24.75 5.98
CA GLN A 118 9.41 -24.25 5.32
C GLN A 118 9.07 -23.05 4.46
N GLY A 119 9.87 -21.98 4.60
CA GLY A 119 9.83 -20.80 3.75
C GLY A 119 11.19 -20.62 3.06
N ALA A 120 11.19 -19.93 1.92
CA ALA A 120 12.39 -19.60 1.20
C ALA A 120 12.33 -18.19 0.61
N GLY A 121 13.48 -17.53 0.59
CA GLY A 121 13.69 -16.23 -0.03
C GLY A 121 15.13 -16.05 -0.49
N SER A 122 15.48 -14.85 -0.85
CA SER A 122 16.85 -14.46 -1.20
C SER A 122 17.41 -13.48 -0.19
N GLY A 123 18.72 -13.32 -0.23
CA GLY A 123 19.47 -12.28 0.46
C GLY A 123 20.77 -11.99 -0.25
N PHE A 124 21.52 -11.04 0.24
CA PHE A 124 22.83 -10.73 -0.32
C PHE A 124 23.79 -10.23 0.76
N PHE A 125 25.05 -10.60 0.62
CA PHE A 125 26.13 -10.13 1.48
C PHE A 125 26.40 -8.63 1.26
N ILE A 126 26.52 -7.90 2.35
CA ILE A 126 26.91 -6.48 2.38
C ILE A 126 28.27 -6.27 3.06
N SER A 127 28.89 -7.35 3.55
CA SER A 127 30.22 -7.31 4.17
C SER A 127 30.94 -8.64 4.03
N ALA A 128 32.27 -8.59 4.02
CA ALA A 128 33.14 -9.78 3.91
C ALA A 128 33.10 -10.70 5.14
N ASP A 129 32.63 -10.19 6.29
CA ASP A 129 32.52 -10.95 7.54
C ASP A 129 31.17 -11.65 7.71
N GLY A 130 30.25 -11.55 6.73
CA GLY A 130 29.05 -12.37 6.65
C GLY A 130 27.75 -11.73 7.10
N PHE A 131 27.60 -10.40 7.04
CA PHE A 131 26.30 -9.75 7.16
C PHE A 131 25.53 -9.83 5.84
N ILE A 132 24.27 -10.23 5.93
CA ILE A 132 23.35 -10.47 4.81
C ILE A 132 22.10 -9.64 5.03
N VAL A 133 21.66 -8.94 3.97
CA VAL A 133 20.38 -8.23 3.93
C VAL A 133 19.33 -9.13 3.28
N THR A 134 18.12 -9.10 3.82
CA THR A 134 16.92 -9.77 3.28
C THR A 134 15.67 -9.03 3.70
N ASN A 135 14.49 -9.51 3.32
CA ASN A 135 13.23 -8.97 3.81
C ASN A 135 12.87 -9.51 5.20
N ASN A 136 12.15 -8.68 5.97
CA ASN A 136 11.60 -9.09 7.25
C ASN A 136 10.62 -10.27 7.09
N HIS A 137 9.72 -10.24 6.11
CA HIS A 137 8.73 -11.30 5.89
C HIS A 137 9.37 -12.66 5.57
N VAL A 138 10.60 -12.69 5.04
CA VAL A 138 11.35 -13.94 4.78
C VAL A 138 11.78 -14.59 6.09
N VAL A 139 12.20 -13.82 7.10
CA VAL A 139 12.75 -14.34 8.37
C VAL A 139 11.81 -14.16 9.56
N ALA A 140 10.62 -13.61 9.35
CA ALA A 140 9.64 -13.41 10.41
C ALA A 140 9.22 -14.76 11.00
N ASN A 141 9.27 -14.85 12.34
CA ASN A 141 8.93 -16.06 13.10
C ASN A 141 9.80 -17.30 12.80
N ALA A 142 10.94 -17.13 12.10
CA ALA A 142 11.87 -18.21 11.84
C ALA A 142 12.51 -18.70 13.14
N THR A 143 12.42 -19.99 13.41
CA THR A 143 13.16 -20.66 14.51
C THR A 143 14.54 -21.13 14.05
N LYS A 144 14.70 -21.35 12.75
CA LYS A 144 15.96 -21.72 12.14
C LYS A 144 16.11 -21.01 10.79
N ILE A 145 17.32 -20.51 10.53
CA ILE A 145 17.68 -19.84 9.27
C ILE A 145 18.88 -20.59 8.70
N THR A 146 18.76 -21.05 7.46
CA THR A 146 19.85 -21.67 6.71
C THR A 146 20.15 -20.83 5.47
N VAL A 147 21.40 -20.45 5.30
CA VAL A 147 21.86 -19.66 4.16
C VAL A 147 22.59 -20.58 3.20
N LYS A 148 22.13 -20.65 1.94
CA LYS A 148 22.76 -21.42 0.88
C LYS A 148 23.47 -20.49 -0.08
N LEU A 149 24.77 -20.70 -0.25
CA LEU A 149 25.65 -19.94 -1.13
C LEU A 149 25.56 -20.48 -2.57
N SER A 150 26.02 -19.67 -3.52
CA SER A 150 26.08 -20.04 -4.95
C SER A 150 27.03 -21.24 -5.23
N ASP A 151 28.02 -21.50 -4.34
CA ASP A 151 28.94 -22.63 -4.42
C ASP A 151 28.38 -23.91 -3.77
N GLY A 152 27.14 -23.89 -3.27
CA GLY A 152 26.47 -25.03 -2.65
C GLY A 152 26.73 -25.19 -1.15
N ARG A 153 27.53 -24.35 -0.52
CA ARG A 153 27.74 -24.40 0.95
C ARG A 153 26.45 -23.94 1.65
N GLU A 154 26.13 -24.63 2.75
CA GLU A 154 25.04 -24.25 3.65
C GLU A 154 25.61 -23.77 4.98
N LEU A 155 25.19 -22.61 5.43
CA LEU A 155 25.64 -21.98 6.66
C LEU A 155 24.45 -21.70 7.57
N ALA A 156 24.63 -21.89 8.90
CA ALA A 156 23.63 -21.47 9.87
C ALA A 156 23.58 -19.95 9.96
N GLY A 157 22.39 -19.37 9.73
CA GLY A 157 22.13 -17.95 9.85
C GLY A 157 21.60 -17.59 11.23
N ARG A 158 22.08 -16.47 11.80
CA ARG A 158 21.55 -15.87 13.02
C ARG A 158 20.92 -14.52 12.69
N LEU A 159 19.66 -14.33 13.07
CA LEU A 159 19.00 -13.04 12.95
C LEU A 159 19.70 -12.00 13.84
N VAL A 160 20.20 -10.92 13.24
CA VAL A 160 20.82 -9.79 13.94
C VAL A 160 19.75 -8.81 14.40
N GLY A 161 18.83 -8.50 13.49
CA GLY A 161 17.69 -7.62 13.75
C GLY A 161 16.78 -7.55 12.54
N ARG A 162 15.58 -7.04 12.77
CA ARG A 162 14.57 -6.87 11.73
C ARG A 162 13.73 -5.62 11.96
N ASP A 163 13.19 -5.08 10.90
CA ASP A 163 12.28 -3.95 10.89
C ASP A 163 11.06 -4.27 10.03
N ALA A 164 9.95 -4.54 10.68
CA ALA A 164 8.71 -4.90 10.00
C ALA A 164 8.14 -3.72 9.20
N ASP A 165 8.33 -2.50 9.67
CA ASP A 165 7.79 -1.29 9.07
C ASP A 165 8.45 -0.91 7.72
N THR A 166 9.66 -1.41 7.43
CA THR A 166 10.33 -1.25 6.13
C THR A 166 10.51 -2.58 5.41
N ASP A 167 10.07 -3.67 6.01
CA ASP A 167 10.23 -5.04 5.50
C ASP A 167 11.70 -5.44 5.28
N LEU A 168 12.61 -5.04 6.19
CA LEU A 168 14.03 -5.34 6.13
C LEU A 168 14.51 -6.18 7.31
N ALA A 169 15.49 -7.02 7.07
CA ALA A 169 16.18 -7.79 8.10
C ALA A 169 17.67 -7.97 7.79
N VAL A 170 18.46 -8.18 8.83
CA VAL A 170 19.87 -8.51 8.74
C VAL A 170 20.12 -9.86 9.39
N VAL A 171 20.75 -10.75 8.64
CA VAL A 171 21.19 -12.08 9.08
C VAL A 171 22.72 -12.12 9.10
N LYS A 172 23.31 -12.80 10.06
CA LYS A 172 24.75 -13.01 10.19
C LYS A 172 25.06 -14.49 10.05
N VAL A 173 26.03 -14.81 9.22
CA VAL A 173 26.65 -16.15 9.16
C VAL A 173 28.09 -16.09 9.64
N GLU A 174 28.60 -17.18 10.19
CA GLU A 174 30.01 -17.29 10.60
C GLU A 174 30.89 -17.55 9.39
N GLY A 175 32.04 -16.87 9.34
CA GLY A 175 33.03 -16.98 8.28
C GLY A 175 33.65 -15.64 7.91
N SER A 176 34.53 -15.67 6.93
CA SER A 176 35.23 -14.50 6.39
C SER A 176 35.39 -14.64 4.87
N ASP A 177 35.81 -13.56 4.25
CA ASP A 177 36.12 -13.49 2.82
C ASP A 177 34.94 -13.74 1.88
N PHE A 178 33.73 -13.48 2.37
CA PHE A 178 32.54 -13.52 1.54
C PHE A 178 32.60 -12.41 0.48
N LYS A 179 32.21 -12.75 -0.75
CA LYS A 179 31.93 -11.72 -1.76
C LYS A 179 30.70 -10.92 -1.34
N PHE A 180 30.79 -9.61 -1.43
CA PHE A 180 29.71 -8.72 -1.03
C PHE A 180 29.50 -7.60 -2.04
N VAL A 181 28.33 -6.98 -1.99
CA VAL A 181 27.93 -5.84 -2.83
C VAL A 181 27.62 -4.62 -1.96
N SER A 182 27.66 -3.44 -2.57
CA SER A 182 27.46 -2.17 -1.89
C SER A 182 26.17 -1.50 -2.34
N PHE A 183 25.52 -0.78 -1.44
CA PHE A 183 24.43 0.12 -1.79
C PHE A 183 24.90 1.32 -2.60
N GLU A 184 24.11 1.75 -3.59
CA GLU A 184 24.33 3.03 -4.26
C GLU A 184 23.92 4.18 -3.33
N GLU A 185 24.84 5.10 -3.09
CA GLU A 185 24.64 6.22 -2.17
C GLU A 185 24.66 7.59 -2.88
N ALA A 186 25.24 7.65 -4.09
CA ALA A 186 25.53 8.92 -4.75
C ALA A 186 24.42 9.39 -5.70
N ALA A 187 23.65 8.47 -6.28
CA ALA A 187 22.67 8.80 -7.30
C ALA A 187 21.34 8.08 -7.06
N GLU A 188 20.26 8.85 -7.11
CA GLU A 188 18.92 8.27 -7.10
C GLU A 188 18.56 7.72 -8.47
N PRO A 189 18.03 6.49 -8.57
CA PRO A 189 17.57 5.91 -9.83
C PRO A 189 16.47 6.78 -10.46
N ARG A 190 16.50 6.94 -11.79
CA ARG A 190 15.49 7.68 -12.54
C ARG A 190 14.54 6.72 -13.25
N VAL A 191 13.33 7.15 -13.52
CA VAL A 191 12.41 6.40 -14.39
C VAL A 191 13.05 6.23 -15.77
N GLY A 192 13.08 4.98 -16.24
CA GLY A 192 13.74 4.59 -17.49
C GLY A 192 15.16 4.05 -17.33
N ASP A 193 15.81 4.17 -16.17
CA ASP A 193 17.12 3.56 -15.93
C ASP A 193 16.99 2.02 -15.89
N TRP A 194 17.94 1.32 -16.53
CA TRP A 194 18.01 -0.13 -16.54
C TRP A 194 18.26 -0.70 -15.16
N VAL A 195 17.59 -1.80 -14.84
CA VAL A 195 17.73 -2.53 -13.60
C VAL A 195 17.87 -4.04 -13.84
N ILE A 196 18.58 -4.69 -12.93
CA ILE A 196 18.74 -6.15 -12.90
C ILE A 196 18.34 -6.62 -11.51
N ALA A 197 17.23 -7.33 -11.41
CA ALA A 197 16.82 -7.98 -10.18
C ALA A 197 17.42 -9.37 -10.11
N VAL A 198 18.15 -9.66 -9.03
CA VAL A 198 18.81 -10.94 -8.81
C VAL A 198 18.23 -11.62 -7.57
N GLY A 199 18.00 -12.90 -7.66
CA GLY A 199 17.63 -13.77 -6.57
C GLY A 199 18.28 -15.14 -6.70
N ASN A 200 18.12 -15.97 -5.70
CA ASN A 200 18.54 -17.37 -5.76
C ASN A 200 17.40 -18.31 -5.36
N PRO A 201 16.27 -18.28 -6.12
CA PRO A 201 15.16 -19.17 -5.82
C PRO A 201 15.58 -20.62 -6.00
N PHE A 202 15.28 -21.46 -5.01
CA PHE A 202 15.53 -22.90 -5.02
C PHE A 202 17.01 -23.34 -5.04
N GLY A 203 17.97 -22.44 -4.82
CA GLY A 203 19.41 -22.79 -4.77
C GLY A 203 19.98 -23.27 -6.12
N LEU A 204 19.37 -22.86 -7.23
CA LEU A 204 19.74 -23.33 -8.58
C LEU A 204 20.86 -22.49 -9.23
N GLY A 205 21.60 -21.70 -8.44
CA GLY A 205 22.76 -20.94 -8.95
C GLY A 205 22.47 -19.49 -9.32
N GLY A 206 21.35 -18.94 -8.85
CA GLY A 206 20.95 -17.55 -9.09
C GLY A 206 20.06 -17.38 -10.32
N THR A 207 19.17 -16.40 -10.24
CA THR A 207 18.27 -16.01 -11.33
C THR A 207 18.36 -14.50 -11.49
N ALA A 208 18.59 -14.03 -12.73
CA ALA A 208 18.55 -12.62 -13.06
C ALA A 208 17.36 -12.31 -13.96
N THR A 209 16.69 -11.20 -13.68
CA THR A 209 15.67 -10.61 -14.55
C THR A 209 16.02 -9.15 -14.79
N ALA A 210 15.82 -8.65 -16.01
CA ALA A 210 16.14 -7.28 -16.37
C ALA A 210 14.89 -6.50 -16.73
N GLY A 211 14.93 -5.21 -16.49
CA GLY A 211 13.86 -4.27 -16.77
C GLY A 211 14.32 -2.84 -16.56
N ILE A 212 13.40 -1.96 -16.26
CA ILE A 212 13.66 -0.55 -15.96
C ILE A 212 13.00 -0.13 -14.65
N VAL A 213 13.44 0.98 -14.10
CA VAL A 213 12.66 1.72 -13.11
C VAL A 213 11.42 2.30 -13.81
N SER A 214 10.24 1.81 -13.47
CA SER A 214 8.96 2.23 -14.08
C SER A 214 8.36 3.43 -13.36
N ALA A 215 8.57 3.56 -12.05
CA ALA A 215 8.14 4.69 -11.25
C ALA A 215 8.97 4.80 -9.95
N ARG A 216 8.87 5.97 -9.30
CA ARG A 216 9.49 6.23 -7.98
C ARG A 216 8.43 6.62 -6.97
N ALA A 217 8.77 6.50 -5.69
CA ALA A 217 7.93 6.92 -4.57
C ALA A 217 6.51 6.31 -4.62
N ARG A 218 6.43 4.98 -4.92
CA ARG A 218 5.16 4.27 -4.91
C ARG A 218 4.79 3.82 -3.51
N ASP A 219 3.60 4.21 -3.10
CA ASP A 219 2.89 3.61 -1.98
C ASP A 219 2.07 2.43 -2.51
N ILE A 220 2.30 1.24 -1.96
CA ILE A 220 1.55 0.04 -2.38
C ILE A 220 0.20 -0.09 -1.66
N GLY A 221 -0.10 0.83 -0.74
CA GLY A 221 -1.44 1.02 -0.18
C GLY A 221 -1.92 -0.07 0.79
N ASP A 222 -1.09 -1.04 1.13
CA ASP A 222 -1.46 -2.14 2.04
C ASP A 222 -1.27 -1.80 3.53
N GLY A 223 -0.69 -0.63 3.84
CA GLY A 223 -0.41 -0.18 5.21
C GLY A 223 0.66 -0.98 5.95
N SER A 224 1.21 -2.05 5.35
CA SER A 224 2.19 -2.94 6.01
C SER A 224 3.57 -2.29 6.14
N THR A 225 3.92 -1.41 5.20
CA THR A 225 5.23 -0.74 5.15
C THR A 225 5.11 0.77 4.99
N PRO A 226 4.60 1.48 6.01
CA PRO A 226 4.23 2.89 5.89
C PRO A 226 5.41 3.84 5.70
N TYR A 227 6.65 3.37 5.89
CA TYR A 227 7.87 4.17 5.79
C TYR A 227 8.69 3.91 4.52
N THR A 228 8.13 3.19 3.54
CA THR A 228 8.85 2.84 2.32
C THR A 228 8.21 3.46 1.09
N ASP A 229 8.97 4.31 0.40
CA ASP A 229 8.67 4.79 -0.95
C ASP A 229 9.31 3.85 -1.95
N TYR A 230 8.56 2.87 -2.43
CA TYR A 230 9.11 1.84 -3.30
C TYR A 230 9.57 2.38 -4.66
N LEU A 231 10.64 1.79 -5.17
CA LEU A 231 10.94 1.81 -6.60
C LEU A 231 10.03 0.79 -7.28
N GLN A 232 9.23 1.22 -8.25
CA GLN A 232 8.50 0.30 -9.12
C GLN A 232 9.42 -0.09 -10.27
N ILE A 233 9.54 -1.40 -10.52
CA ILE A 233 10.35 -1.97 -11.60
C ILE A 233 9.50 -2.94 -12.43
N ASP A 234 9.81 -3.12 -13.70
CA ASP A 234 9.18 -4.10 -14.57
C ASP A 234 10.01 -5.38 -14.75
N ALA A 235 11.22 -5.43 -14.19
CA ALA A 235 11.96 -6.66 -14.03
C ALA A 235 11.10 -7.70 -13.30
N ALA A 236 11.03 -8.92 -13.82
CA ALA A 236 10.12 -9.94 -13.31
C ALA A 236 10.53 -10.38 -11.88
N ILE A 237 9.73 -10.04 -10.90
CA ILE A 237 9.85 -10.51 -9.51
C ILE A 237 8.84 -11.64 -9.29
N ASN A 238 9.29 -12.75 -8.74
CA ASN A 238 8.49 -13.90 -8.38
C ASN A 238 8.91 -14.43 -7.01
N ARG A 239 8.16 -15.40 -6.47
CA ARG A 239 8.51 -16.08 -5.21
C ARG A 239 9.94 -16.60 -5.26
N GLY A 240 10.71 -16.27 -4.24
CA GLY A 240 12.12 -16.60 -4.12
C GLY A 240 13.08 -15.44 -4.46
N ASN A 241 12.66 -14.42 -5.23
CA ASN A 241 13.49 -13.23 -5.46
C ASN A 241 13.38 -12.19 -4.31
N SER A 242 12.34 -12.29 -3.45
CA SER A 242 12.15 -11.39 -2.29
C SER A 242 13.37 -11.44 -1.38
N GLY A 243 13.86 -10.28 -0.97
CA GLY A 243 15.08 -10.08 -0.18
C GLY A 243 16.37 -10.04 -1.01
N GLY A 244 16.32 -10.42 -2.29
CA GLY A 244 17.44 -10.27 -3.22
C GLY A 244 17.63 -8.81 -3.66
N PRO A 245 18.81 -8.48 -4.21
CA PRO A 245 19.13 -7.12 -4.64
C PRO A 245 18.55 -6.80 -6.03
N THR A 246 18.19 -5.52 -6.22
CA THR A 246 18.06 -4.89 -7.54
C THR A 246 19.29 -4.04 -7.78
N PHE A 247 19.97 -4.27 -8.91
CA PHE A 247 21.19 -3.58 -9.32
C PHE A 247 20.93 -2.58 -10.44
N ASP A 248 21.78 -1.57 -10.51
CA ASP A 248 21.97 -0.77 -11.70
C ASP A 248 22.93 -1.44 -12.71
N ILE A 249 23.16 -0.79 -13.86
CA ILE A 249 24.07 -1.29 -14.90
C ILE A 249 25.56 -1.29 -14.49
N TYR A 250 25.90 -0.79 -13.31
CA TYR A 250 27.25 -0.80 -12.77
C TYR A 250 27.44 -1.85 -11.67
N GLY A 251 26.41 -2.67 -11.40
CA GLY A 251 26.42 -3.69 -10.35
C GLY A 251 26.29 -3.14 -8.93
N ARG A 252 25.78 -1.92 -8.76
CA ARG A 252 25.53 -1.32 -7.44
C ARG A 252 24.08 -1.59 -7.03
N VAL A 253 23.85 -1.88 -5.76
CA VAL A 253 22.51 -2.14 -5.24
C VAL A 253 21.72 -0.83 -5.16
N ILE A 254 20.67 -0.70 -5.96
CA ILE A 254 19.75 0.44 -5.93
C ILE A 254 18.47 0.13 -5.14
N GLY A 255 18.22 -1.14 -4.83
CA GLY A 255 17.06 -1.55 -4.03
C GLY A 255 17.10 -3.00 -3.58
N VAL A 256 16.17 -3.37 -2.71
CA VAL A 256 15.92 -4.73 -2.21
C VAL A 256 14.55 -5.18 -2.71
N ASN A 257 14.50 -6.27 -3.48
CA ASN A 257 13.24 -6.83 -3.99
C ASN A 257 12.30 -7.18 -2.83
N SER A 258 11.07 -6.72 -2.82
CA SER A 258 10.16 -6.96 -1.69
C SER A 258 8.82 -7.57 -2.13
N ALA A 259 8.08 -6.90 -3.00
CA ALA A 259 6.71 -7.26 -3.31
C ALA A 259 6.41 -7.19 -4.82
N ILE A 260 5.27 -7.76 -5.21
CA ILE A 260 4.68 -7.59 -6.54
C ILE A 260 3.22 -7.17 -6.40
N PHE A 261 2.73 -6.39 -7.35
CA PHE A 261 1.29 -6.31 -7.58
C PHE A 261 0.91 -7.40 -8.58
N SER A 262 0.05 -8.32 -8.16
CA SER A 262 -0.32 -9.45 -9.02
C SER A 262 -1.74 -9.95 -8.72
N PRO A 263 -2.65 -9.89 -9.70
CA PRO A 263 -3.97 -10.54 -9.58
C PRO A 263 -3.92 -12.06 -9.63
N THR A 264 -2.82 -12.65 -10.16
CA THR A 264 -2.70 -14.08 -10.43
C THR A 264 -1.65 -14.79 -9.57
N GLY A 265 -0.88 -14.03 -8.77
CA GLY A 265 0.23 -14.53 -7.94
C GLY A 265 1.59 -14.64 -8.66
N GLY A 266 1.67 -14.43 -9.99
CA GLY A 266 2.91 -14.34 -10.76
C GLY A 266 3.21 -12.91 -11.20
N SER A 267 4.43 -12.65 -11.71
CA SER A 267 4.81 -11.34 -12.20
C SER A 267 3.98 -10.89 -13.40
N VAL A 268 3.46 -9.68 -13.35
CA VAL A 268 2.76 -9.00 -14.45
C VAL A 268 3.51 -7.72 -14.88
N GLY A 269 4.81 -7.60 -14.56
CA GLY A 269 5.61 -6.43 -14.86
C GLY A 269 5.44 -5.27 -13.86
N ILE A 270 4.91 -5.55 -12.67
CA ILE A 270 4.78 -4.57 -11.58
C ILE A 270 5.44 -5.17 -10.33
N GLY A 271 6.73 -4.92 -10.20
CA GLY A 271 7.54 -5.28 -9.04
C GLY A 271 7.90 -4.04 -8.21
N PHE A 272 8.19 -4.26 -6.94
CA PHE A 272 8.55 -3.21 -5.98
C PHE A 272 9.84 -3.56 -5.27
N ALA A 273 10.77 -2.61 -5.24
CA ALA A 273 12.02 -2.72 -4.51
C ALA A 273 12.12 -1.59 -3.46
N ILE A 274 12.59 -1.93 -2.27
CA ILE A 274 12.91 -0.98 -1.20
C ILE A 274 14.14 -0.19 -1.64
N PRO A 275 14.12 1.16 -1.71
CA PRO A 275 15.27 1.94 -2.17
C PRO A 275 16.54 1.71 -1.34
N ALA A 276 17.69 1.75 -1.99
CA ALA A 276 19.00 1.56 -1.35
C ALA A 276 19.25 2.54 -0.18
N SER A 277 18.78 3.79 -0.28
CA SER A 277 18.90 4.79 0.77
C SER A 277 18.17 4.37 2.06
N VAL A 278 16.96 3.80 1.92
CA VAL A 278 16.20 3.25 3.06
C VAL A 278 16.89 2.00 3.58
N ALA A 279 17.25 1.06 2.68
CA ALA A 279 17.87 -0.20 3.04
C ALA A 279 19.17 0.01 3.81
N LYS A 280 20.06 0.90 3.33
CA LYS A 280 21.32 1.22 4.02
C LYS A 280 21.09 1.79 5.42
N THR A 281 20.21 2.80 5.53
CA THR A 281 19.94 3.45 6.83
C THR A 281 19.43 2.45 7.87
N VAL A 282 18.51 1.55 7.45
CA VAL A 282 17.93 0.55 8.33
C VAL A 282 18.97 -0.54 8.68
N THR A 283 19.71 -1.06 7.69
CA THR A 283 20.67 -2.13 7.92
C THR A 283 21.84 -1.68 8.79
N ASP A 284 22.35 -0.45 8.63
CA ASP A 284 23.40 0.11 9.49
C ASP A 284 22.96 0.18 10.96
N ARG A 285 21.70 0.56 11.21
CA ARG A 285 21.13 0.56 12.57
C ARG A 285 20.98 -0.85 13.13
N LEU A 286 20.45 -1.78 12.35
CA LEU A 286 20.28 -3.18 12.76
C LEU A 286 21.63 -3.85 13.08
N MET A 287 22.66 -3.63 12.26
CA MET A 287 24.01 -4.16 12.47
C MET A 287 24.67 -3.61 13.74
N SER A 288 24.40 -2.34 14.07
CA SER A 288 24.92 -1.71 15.29
C SER A 288 24.16 -2.10 16.57
N GLY A 289 23.11 -2.94 16.46
CA GLY A 289 22.25 -3.33 17.59
C GLY A 289 21.40 -2.17 18.13
N ARG A 290 21.28 -1.07 17.38
CA ARG A 290 20.44 0.07 17.77
C ARG A 290 18.99 -0.18 17.38
N ALA A 291 18.09 0.09 18.31
CA ALA A 291 16.67 0.10 18.01
C ALA A 291 16.36 1.14 16.91
N ILE A 292 15.47 0.79 16.00
CA ILE A 292 14.94 1.74 15.02
C ILE A 292 13.82 2.50 15.73
N GLU A 293 14.18 3.62 16.35
CA GLU A 293 13.21 4.49 16.98
C GLU A 293 12.59 5.39 15.94
N ARG A 294 11.26 5.42 15.92
CA ARG A 294 10.47 6.28 15.04
C ARG A 294 9.60 7.22 15.85
N GLY A 295 9.46 8.42 15.35
CA GLY A 295 8.51 9.37 15.90
C GLY A 295 7.09 8.82 15.84
N TYR A 296 6.27 9.24 16.80
CA TYR A 296 4.91 8.78 16.94
C TYR A 296 3.98 9.92 17.36
N LEU A 297 2.86 10.04 16.67
CA LEU A 297 1.79 10.97 17.02
C LEU A 297 0.72 10.31 17.89
N GLY A 298 0.35 9.08 17.59
CA GLY A 298 -0.81 8.41 18.20
C GLY A 298 -2.12 8.93 17.61
N ALA A 299 -2.18 8.99 16.29
CA ALA A 299 -3.37 9.33 15.53
C ALA A 299 -3.52 8.39 14.35
N THR A 300 -4.76 8.04 14.00
CA THR A 300 -5.09 7.37 12.74
C THR A 300 -5.35 8.43 11.68
N ILE A 301 -4.75 8.25 10.52
CA ILE A 301 -4.70 9.26 9.48
C ILE A 301 -5.24 8.67 8.18
N SER A 302 -6.06 9.43 7.44
CA SER A 302 -6.45 9.11 6.05
C SER A 302 -6.00 10.22 5.11
N THR A 303 -5.92 9.91 3.82
CA THR A 303 -5.75 10.92 2.76
C THR A 303 -7.11 11.48 2.40
N ILE A 304 -7.21 12.80 2.22
CA ILE A 304 -8.46 13.42 1.72
C ILE A 304 -8.71 12.95 0.30
N THR A 305 -9.89 12.39 0.06
CA THR A 305 -10.36 11.95 -1.26
C THR A 305 -10.88 13.12 -2.09
N ASP A 306 -11.04 12.92 -3.40
CA ASP A 306 -11.61 13.93 -4.29
C ASP A 306 -13.02 14.36 -3.87
N ASP A 307 -13.87 13.39 -3.49
CA ASP A 307 -15.23 13.66 -3.02
C ASP A 307 -15.25 14.46 -1.71
N GLU A 308 -14.36 14.15 -0.78
CA GLU A 308 -14.21 14.90 0.48
C GLU A 308 -13.71 16.31 0.23
N ARG A 309 -12.71 16.47 -0.65
CA ARG A 309 -12.17 17.76 -1.05
C ARG A 309 -13.25 18.66 -1.63
N GLU A 310 -14.04 18.14 -2.58
CA GLU A 310 -15.16 18.87 -3.19
C GLU A 310 -16.23 19.21 -2.15
N SER A 311 -16.57 18.26 -1.28
CA SER A 311 -17.55 18.46 -0.21
C SER A 311 -17.14 19.51 0.83
N TYR A 312 -15.83 19.67 1.08
CA TYR A 312 -15.32 20.77 1.91
C TYR A 312 -15.22 22.10 1.16
N GLY A 313 -15.35 22.11 -0.17
CA GLY A 313 -15.20 23.29 -1.02
C GLY A 313 -13.76 23.72 -1.22
N PHE A 314 -12.80 22.80 -1.12
CA PHE A 314 -11.40 23.07 -1.41
C PHE A 314 -11.12 23.08 -2.93
N ALA A 315 -10.05 23.75 -3.32
CA ALA A 315 -9.59 23.79 -4.72
C ALA A 315 -9.28 22.38 -5.25
N ALA A 316 -9.40 22.19 -6.57
CA ALA A 316 -9.19 20.87 -7.21
C ALA A 316 -7.81 20.26 -7.01
N ASP A 317 -6.80 21.09 -6.75
CA ASP A 317 -5.41 20.70 -6.47
C ASP A 317 -5.07 20.63 -4.97
N PHE A 318 -6.08 20.78 -4.10
CA PHE A 318 -5.90 20.69 -2.66
C PHE A 318 -5.70 19.23 -2.25
N GLU A 319 -4.58 18.98 -1.58
CA GLU A 319 -4.20 17.68 -1.04
C GLU A 319 -3.78 17.84 0.42
N ALA A 320 -4.17 16.91 1.27
CA ALA A 320 -3.87 16.95 2.69
C ALA A 320 -4.10 15.57 3.36
N ALA A 321 -3.69 15.45 4.62
CA ALA A 321 -4.01 14.31 5.48
C ALA A 321 -5.12 14.68 6.46
N TYR A 322 -6.02 13.75 6.75
CA TYR A 322 -7.17 13.91 7.64
C TYR A 322 -7.01 13.05 8.89
N ILE A 323 -7.21 13.63 10.08
CA ILE A 323 -7.15 12.90 11.34
C ILE A 323 -8.49 12.22 11.60
N VAL A 324 -8.54 10.90 11.48
CA VAL A 324 -9.76 10.09 11.68
C VAL A 324 -9.94 9.58 13.10
N ASP A 325 -8.81 9.41 13.83
CA ASP A 325 -8.85 9.02 15.25
C ASP A 325 -7.62 9.53 15.99
N VAL A 326 -7.74 9.72 17.32
CA VAL A 326 -6.65 10.14 18.19
C VAL A 326 -6.62 9.19 19.38
N THR A 327 -5.48 8.53 19.58
CA THR A 327 -5.29 7.57 20.66
C THR A 327 -5.25 8.27 22.01
N PRO A 328 -6.08 7.87 22.98
CA PRO A 328 -6.06 8.43 24.33
C PRO A 328 -4.68 8.34 25.01
N GLY A 329 -4.24 9.40 25.64
CA GLY A 329 -2.92 9.49 26.30
C GLY A 329 -1.73 9.64 25.34
N ALA A 330 -1.95 9.61 24.03
CA ALA A 330 -0.89 9.74 23.03
C ALA A 330 -0.40 11.20 22.86
N PRO A 331 0.75 11.41 22.20
CA PRO A 331 1.29 12.74 21.94
C PRO A 331 0.32 13.71 21.26
N ALA A 332 -0.44 13.23 20.27
CA ALA A 332 -1.41 14.02 19.53
C ALA A 332 -2.51 14.57 20.45
N GLU A 333 -3.10 13.73 21.30
CA GLU A 333 -4.13 14.16 22.24
C GLU A 333 -3.59 15.20 23.23
N ARG A 334 -2.41 14.94 23.82
CA ARG A 334 -1.78 15.88 24.77
C ARG A 334 -1.47 17.24 24.17
N ALA A 335 -1.21 17.27 22.87
CA ALA A 335 -0.95 18.51 22.14
C ALA A 335 -2.24 19.23 21.67
N GLY A 336 -3.40 18.59 21.83
CA GLY A 336 -4.68 19.15 21.42
C GLY A 336 -5.02 18.95 19.94
N LEU A 337 -4.36 17.99 19.26
CA LEU A 337 -4.80 17.53 17.94
C LEU A 337 -6.13 16.78 18.12
N GLN A 338 -7.06 16.98 17.22
CA GLN A 338 -8.42 16.47 17.33
C GLN A 338 -8.82 15.67 16.08
N VAL A 339 -9.75 14.79 16.28
CA VAL A 339 -10.45 14.11 15.21
C VAL A 339 -11.13 15.15 14.34
N GLY A 340 -10.98 15.04 13.02
CA GLY A 340 -11.52 16.04 12.07
C GLY A 340 -10.50 17.11 11.62
N ASP A 341 -9.31 17.18 12.21
CA ASP A 341 -8.25 18.08 11.76
C ASP A 341 -7.72 17.66 10.39
N ILE A 342 -7.49 18.65 9.54
CA ILE A 342 -6.89 18.46 8.22
C ILE A 342 -5.46 18.99 8.27
N VAL A 343 -4.47 18.12 8.14
CA VAL A 343 -3.04 18.48 8.22
C VAL A 343 -2.54 18.84 6.84
N THR A 344 -2.08 20.08 6.68
CA THR A 344 -1.59 20.64 5.40
C THR A 344 -0.06 20.76 5.35
N SER A 345 0.61 20.90 6.50
CA SER A 345 2.08 20.88 6.56
C SER A 345 2.61 20.30 7.89
N LEU A 346 3.83 19.77 7.83
CA LEU A 346 4.64 19.37 8.98
C LEU A 346 6.02 20.01 8.87
N ASN A 347 6.42 20.78 9.88
CA ASN A 347 7.71 21.50 9.94
C ASN A 347 7.99 22.35 8.68
N GLY A 348 6.93 22.93 8.06
CA GLY A 348 7.00 23.72 6.83
C GLY A 348 7.04 22.91 5.53
N ARG A 349 7.07 21.57 5.60
CA ARG A 349 6.94 20.68 4.43
C ARG A 349 5.46 20.44 4.15
N LYS A 350 5.00 20.68 2.92
CA LYS A 350 3.61 20.41 2.50
C LYS A 350 3.31 18.91 2.70
N ILE A 351 2.13 18.60 3.22
CA ILE A 351 1.59 17.24 3.38
C ILE A 351 0.45 17.06 2.39
N THR A 352 0.57 16.05 1.53
CA THR A 352 -0.39 15.75 0.48
C THR A 352 -1.17 14.43 0.72
N SER A 353 -0.70 13.59 1.66
CA SER A 353 -1.34 12.30 1.94
C SER A 353 -1.06 11.81 3.37
N SER A 354 -1.86 10.85 3.83
CA SER A 354 -1.65 10.15 5.10
C SER A 354 -0.29 9.48 5.18
N THR A 355 0.14 8.83 4.11
CA THR A 355 1.45 8.16 4.01
C THR A 355 2.60 9.16 4.15
N GLN A 356 2.51 10.31 3.48
CA GLN A 356 3.52 11.35 3.59
C GLN A 356 3.62 11.91 5.02
N LEU A 357 2.47 12.13 5.69
CA LEU A 357 2.46 12.55 7.09
C LEU A 357 3.08 11.48 8.00
N THR A 358 2.69 10.22 7.84
CA THR A 358 3.22 9.09 8.63
C THR A 358 4.73 8.98 8.51
N ARG A 359 5.28 9.11 7.30
CA ARG A 359 6.73 9.10 7.05
C ARG A 359 7.44 10.28 7.68
N ALA A 360 6.94 11.49 7.45
CA ALA A 360 7.54 12.71 8.00
C ALA A 360 7.56 12.70 9.54
N VAL A 361 6.54 12.08 10.16
CA VAL A 361 6.54 11.83 11.61
C VAL A 361 7.55 10.76 11.99
N GLY A 362 7.64 9.66 11.23
CA GLY A 362 8.56 8.56 11.49
C GLY A 362 10.05 8.92 11.30
N GLU A 363 10.36 9.92 10.47
CA GLU A 363 11.70 10.49 10.29
C GLU A 363 12.19 11.24 11.54
N ALA A 364 11.27 11.78 12.34
CA ALA A 364 11.60 12.48 13.56
C ALA A 364 12.03 11.52 14.68
N ALA A 365 12.90 11.99 15.56
CA ALA A 365 13.23 11.24 16.77
C ALA A 365 12.13 11.38 17.84
N PRO A 366 11.99 10.38 18.74
CA PRO A 366 11.19 10.57 19.94
C PRO A 366 11.67 11.81 20.73
N GLY A 367 10.73 12.68 21.09
CA GLY A 367 11.02 13.93 21.80
C GLY A 367 11.15 15.15 20.92
N ASP A 368 11.27 15.00 19.59
CA ASP A 368 11.31 16.11 18.66
C ASP A 368 9.99 16.90 18.66
N ASN A 369 10.08 18.19 18.38
CA ASN A 369 8.90 19.05 18.24
C ASN A 369 8.42 19.04 16.78
N LEU A 370 7.21 18.55 16.57
CA LEU A 370 6.53 18.47 15.28
C LEU A 370 5.54 19.63 15.18
N ARG A 371 5.83 20.61 14.31
CA ARG A 371 4.96 21.76 14.05
C ARG A 371 4.00 21.41 12.92
N LEU A 372 2.75 21.11 13.26
CA LEU A 372 1.68 20.81 12.33
C LEU A 372 0.88 22.08 12.01
N GLU A 373 0.68 22.36 10.71
CA GLU A 373 -0.31 23.33 10.26
C GLU A 373 -1.56 22.57 9.86
N ILE A 374 -2.69 22.96 10.46
CA ILE A 374 -3.95 22.26 10.31
C ILE A 374 -5.07 23.21 9.90
N ILE A 375 -6.11 22.67 9.29
CA ILE A 375 -7.40 23.33 9.12
C ILE A 375 -8.40 22.64 10.07
N ARG A 376 -8.97 23.42 10.99
CA ARG A 376 -10.01 22.99 11.93
C ARG A 376 -11.20 23.93 11.82
N GLU A 377 -12.38 23.38 11.53
CA GLU A 377 -13.62 24.15 11.30
C GLU A 377 -13.45 25.30 10.29
N GLY A 378 -12.68 25.04 9.21
CA GLY A 378 -12.38 26.03 8.17
C GLY A 378 -11.36 27.09 8.54
N ARG A 379 -10.65 26.97 9.68
CA ARG A 379 -9.64 27.93 10.14
C ARG A 379 -8.26 27.31 10.22
N ASN A 380 -7.27 28.02 9.72
CA ASN A 380 -5.86 27.60 9.86
C ASN A 380 -5.40 27.75 11.32
N GLN A 381 -4.76 26.72 11.84
CA GLN A 381 -4.19 26.67 13.18
C GLN A 381 -2.83 25.98 13.15
N VAL A 382 -2.02 26.20 14.17
CA VAL A 382 -0.73 25.53 14.36
C VAL A 382 -0.77 24.74 15.66
N ILE A 383 -0.47 23.46 15.56
CA ILE A 383 -0.35 22.56 16.71
C ILE A 383 1.10 22.08 16.79
N ASN A 384 1.71 22.22 17.97
CA ASN A 384 3.04 21.68 18.24
C ASN A 384 2.90 20.37 19.02
N VAL A 385 3.31 19.27 18.41
CA VAL A 385 3.26 17.94 19.05
C VAL A 385 4.68 17.49 19.36
N ARG A 386 4.93 17.14 20.63
CA ARG A 386 6.17 16.48 21.00
C ARG A 386 6.07 15.01 20.62
N SER A 387 6.89 14.57 19.67
CA SER A 387 6.92 13.20 19.18
C SER A 387 7.11 12.20 20.32
N GLY A 388 6.33 11.12 20.32
CA GLY A 388 6.53 9.96 21.21
C GLY A 388 7.39 8.89 20.56
N THR A 389 7.62 7.80 21.29
CA THR A 389 8.16 6.56 20.73
C THR A 389 7.02 5.70 20.22
N ARG A 390 7.14 5.18 19.00
CA ARG A 390 6.14 4.27 18.42
C ARG A 390 6.12 2.95 19.22
N PRO A 391 4.97 2.51 19.76
CA PRO A 391 4.85 1.22 20.41
C PRO A 391 5.11 0.06 19.42
N ALA A 392 5.83 -0.97 19.87
CA ALA A 392 6.14 -2.13 19.03
C ALA A 392 4.90 -2.96 18.64
N ASP A 393 3.82 -2.87 19.44
CA ASP A 393 2.64 -3.73 19.31
C ASP A 393 1.53 -3.15 18.42
N ILE A 394 1.73 -1.96 17.82
CA ILE A 394 0.67 -1.32 17.00
C ILE A 394 0.26 -2.21 15.82
N GLN A 395 1.20 -2.89 15.17
CA GLN A 395 0.90 -3.81 14.08
C GLN A 395 0.16 -5.07 14.55
N ALA A 396 0.49 -5.59 15.73
CA ALA A 396 -0.22 -6.72 16.33
C ALA A 396 -1.66 -6.35 16.67
N ALA A 397 -1.90 -5.13 17.16
CA ALA A 397 -3.24 -4.63 17.45
C ALA A 397 -4.09 -4.38 16.19
N GLN A 398 -3.48 -4.00 15.09
CA GLN A 398 -4.18 -3.79 13.80
C GLN A 398 -4.49 -5.12 13.09
N ASN A 399 -3.62 -6.13 13.22
CA ASN A 399 -3.81 -7.45 12.60
C ASN A 399 -4.63 -8.41 13.48
N GLY A 400 -4.80 -8.13 14.77
CA GLY A 400 -5.50 -8.98 15.75
C GLY A 400 -7.01 -8.72 15.85
N ALA A 401 -7.53 -7.67 15.22
CA ALA A 401 -8.96 -7.40 15.18
C ALA A 401 -9.64 -8.20 14.06
N ASN A 402 -9.71 -9.51 14.25
CA ASN A 402 -10.67 -10.32 13.49
C ASN A 402 -12.02 -10.17 14.20
N PRO A 403 -13.04 -9.51 13.63
CA PRO A 403 -14.35 -9.43 14.26
C PRO A 403 -14.95 -10.83 14.20
N GLY A 404 -15.08 -11.48 15.37
CA GLY A 404 -15.95 -12.65 15.49
C GLY A 404 -17.32 -12.31 14.91
N GLU A 405 -17.90 -13.26 14.17
CA GLU A 405 -19.25 -13.16 13.62
C GLU A 405 -20.23 -12.66 14.68
N PRO A 406 -21.13 -11.73 14.35
CA PRO A 406 -22.11 -11.24 15.32
C PRO A 406 -23.08 -12.36 15.65
N GLU A 407 -22.99 -12.85 16.88
CA GLU A 407 -23.99 -13.71 17.48
C GLU A 407 -25.33 -12.98 17.48
N SER A 408 -26.33 -13.60 16.88
CA SER A 408 -27.70 -13.06 16.78
C SER A 408 -28.24 -12.68 18.15
N ALA A 409 -28.37 -11.40 18.43
CA ALA A 409 -28.88 -10.90 19.71
C ALA A 409 -30.39 -11.17 19.81
N PRO A 410 -30.89 -11.56 20.99
CA PRO A 410 -32.31 -11.77 21.23
C PRO A 410 -33.08 -10.45 21.14
N ASP A 411 -34.30 -10.58 20.60
CA ASP A 411 -35.30 -9.53 20.42
C ASP A 411 -35.51 -8.70 21.71
N ARG A 412 -35.03 -7.44 21.74
CA ARG A 412 -35.24 -6.49 22.84
C ARG A 412 -36.10 -5.31 22.35
N PRO A 413 -36.89 -4.69 23.24
CA PRO A 413 -37.88 -3.70 22.86
C PRO A 413 -37.30 -2.54 22.06
N ALA A 414 -38.04 -2.10 21.05
CA ALA A 414 -37.69 -1.02 20.14
C ALA A 414 -37.28 0.26 20.90
N PRO A 415 -36.18 0.92 20.52
CA PRO A 415 -35.80 2.19 21.12
C PRO A 415 -36.81 3.28 20.75
N SER A 416 -36.89 4.34 21.60
CA SER A 416 -37.62 5.56 21.36
C SER A 416 -37.47 6.06 19.92
N ALA A 417 -38.58 6.52 19.31
CA ALA A 417 -38.61 6.97 17.93
C ALA A 417 -37.52 7.98 17.65
N GLY A 418 -36.52 7.56 16.84
CA GLY A 418 -35.43 8.43 16.37
C GLY A 418 -35.97 9.48 15.38
N GLU A 419 -35.21 10.54 15.18
CA GLU A 419 -35.56 11.57 14.19
C GLU A 419 -34.98 11.20 12.81
N VAL A 420 -35.78 11.42 11.78
CA VAL A 420 -35.33 11.15 10.39
C VAL A 420 -34.59 12.37 9.85
N VAL A 421 -33.34 12.15 9.38
CA VAL A 421 -32.48 13.13 8.71
C VAL A 421 -31.85 12.47 7.48
N GLU A 422 -32.05 13.02 6.29
CA GLU A 422 -31.56 12.54 5.00
C GLU A 422 -31.75 11.02 4.76
N GLY A 423 -32.88 10.48 5.26
CA GLY A 423 -33.24 9.07 5.11
C GLY A 423 -32.62 8.12 6.14
N MET A 424 -31.90 8.65 7.13
CA MET A 424 -31.42 7.95 8.31
C MET A 424 -32.32 8.27 9.51
N THR A 425 -32.68 7.25 10.28
CA THR A 425 -33.26 7.45 11.61
C THR A 425 -32.10 7.54 12.60
N VAL A 426 -31.94 8.70 13.23
CA VAL A 426 -30.80 8.97 14.14
C VAL A 426 -31.31 9.28 15.55
N THR A 427 -30.53 8.83 16.55
CA THR A 427 -30.85 9.02 17.97
C THR A 427 -29.55 9.33 18.71
N PRO A 428 -29.52 10.27 19.67
CA PRO A 428 -28.35 10.48 20.51
C PRO A 428 -27.89 9.20 21.19
N VAL A 429 -26.56 9.03 21.30
CA VAL A 429 -25.99 7.88 22.03
C VAL A 429 -26.53 7.85 23.44
N SER A 430 -27.12 6.73 23.86
CA SER A 430 -27.63 6.46 25.20
C SER A 430 -27.07 5.15 25.72
N GLU A 431 -27.14 4.92 27.03
CA GLU A 431 -26.66 3.69 27.65
C GLU A 431 -27.32 2.43 27.06
N ALA A 432 -28.62 2.49 26.76
CA ALA A 432 -29.34 1.41 26.10
C ALA A 432 -28.82 1.13 24.68
N LEU A 433 -28.45 2.18 23.91
CA LEU A 433 -27.89 2.02 22.59
C LEU A 433 -26.41 1.57 22.64
N ARG A 434 -25.64 2.00 23.67
CA ARG A 434 -24.30 1.49 23.90
C ARG A 434 -24.31 -0.04 24.12
N SER A 435 -25.17 -0.51 25.00
CA SER A 435 -25.32 -1.94 25.29
C SER A 435 -25.83 -2.73 24.08
N ARG A 436 -26.77 -2.15 23.28
CA ARG A 436 -27.34 -2.81 22.12
C ARG A 436 -26.34 -2.99 20.98
N PHE A 437 -25.51 -1.98 20.72
CA PHE A 437 -24.58 -1.96 19.61
C PHE A 437 -23.11 -2.10 20.03
N SER A 438 -22.86 -2.49 21.28
CA SER A 438 -21.51 -2.66 21.85
C SER A 438 -20.61 -1.43 21.64
N LEU A 439 -21.17 -0.22 21.83
CA LEU A 439 -20.44 1.03 21.64
C LEU A 439 -19.57 1.36 22.86
N PRO A 440 -18.35 1.92 22.65
CA PRO A 440 -17.49 2.36 23.74
C PRO A 440 -18.16 3.41 24.65
N ASP A 441 -17.85 3.38 25.96
CA ASP A 441 -18.41 4.33 26.94
C ASP A 441 -18.06 5.79 26.66
N THR A 442 -16.90 6.03 26.05
CA THR A 442 -16.41 7.37 25.70
C THR A 442 -16.99 7.92 24.41
N LEU A 443 -17.66 7.07 23.59
CA LEU A 443 -18.17 7.47 22.28
C LEU A 443 -19.41 8.35 22.45
N ASN A 444 -19.39 9.53 21.83
CA ASN A 444 -20.50 10.46 21.75
C ASN A 444 -20.88 10.72 20.29
N GLY A 445 -22.15 10.95 20.02
CA GLY A 445 -22.61 11.19 18.66
C GLY A 445 -24.07 10.81 18.46
N LEU A 446 -24.43 10.61 17.20
CA LEU A 446 -25.75 10.16 16.75
C LEU A 446 -25.67 8.73 16.25
N VAL A 447 -26.33 7.80 16.94
CA VAL A 447 -26.50 6.42 16.47
C VAL A 447 -27.50 6.38 15.35
N ILE A 448 -27.14 5.75 14.25
CA ILE A 448 -28.07 5.39 13.18
C ILE A 448 -28.83 4.14 13.64
N THR A 449 -30.13 4.27 13.84
CA THR A 449 -30.98 3.15 14.27
C THR A 449 -31.70 2.48 13.10
N ALA A 450 -31.86 3.20 12.00
CA ALA A 450 -32.36 2.67 10.73
C ALA A 450 -31.89 3.56 9.57
N ALA A 451 -31.67 2.96 8.41
CA ALA A 451 -31.47 3.66 7.14
C ALA A 451 -32.38 3.00 6.10
N ALA A 452 -33.24 3.80 5.45
CA ALA A 452 -34.14 3.25 4.44
C ALA A 452 -33.31 2.76 3.23
N PRO A 453 -33.41 1.49 2.78
CA PRO A 453 -32.58 0.96 1.69
C PRO A 453 -32.68 1.75 0.38
N THR A 454 -33.84 2.36 0.14
CA THR A 454 -34.12 3.21 -1.03
C THR A 454 -33.65 4.65 -0.86
N SER A 455 -33.30 5.06 0.36
CA SER A 455 -32.74 6.39 0.63
C SER A 455 -31.31 6.49 0.08
N ARG A 456 -30.81 7.71 -0.05
CA ARG A 456 -29.42 7.96 -0.43
C ARG A 456 -28.46 7.38 0.59
N ALA A 457 -28.71 7.61 1.86
CA ALA A 457 -27.91 7.05 2.96
C ALA A 457 -27.88 5.52 2.94
N GLY A 458 -29.04 4.87 2.73
CA GLY A 458 -29.09 3.40 2.63
C GLY A 458 -28.27 2.86 1.46
N ARG A 459 -28.30 3.51 0.29
CA ARG A 459 -27.48 3.12 -0.87
C ARG A 459 -25.98 3.34 -0.66
N MET A 460 -25.60 4.23 0.24
CA MET A 460 -24.20 4.49 0.62
C MET A 460 -23.69 3.56 1.74
N GLY A 461 -24.49 2.58 2.15
CA GLY A 461 -24.08 1.61 3.16
C GLY A 461 -24.10 2.14 4.60
N PHE A 462 -24.92 3.15 4.90
CA PHE A 462 -25.21 3.49 6.29
C PHE A 462 -26.10 2.42 6.92
N GLU A 463 -25.64 1.84 8.03
CA GLU A 463 -26.29 0.71 8.69
C GLU A 463 -26.61 1.04 10.15
N PRO A 464 -27.61 0.33 10.75
CA PRO A 464 -27.88 0.43 12.18
C PRO A 464 -26.66 0.08 13.02
N GLY A 465 -26.39 0.88 14.06
CA GLY A 465 -25.21 0.73 14.93
C GLY A 465 -24.05 1.64 14.56
N MET A 466 -24.00 2.18 13.35
CA MET A 466 -23.03 3.23 13.01
C MET A 466 -23.32 4.51 13.79
N VAL A 467 -22.28 5.26 14.16
CA VAL A 467 -22.40 6.49 14.93
C VAL A 467 -21.78 7.66 14.18
N ILE A 468 -22.57 8.68 13.88
CA ILE A 468 -22.08 9.94 13.31
C ILE A 468 -21.45 10.74 14.46
N VAL A 469 -20.14 10.97 14.38
CA VAL A 469 -19.34 11.68 15.40
C VAL A 469 -19.20 13.16 15.04
N LEU A 470 -18.87 13.43 13.77
CA LEU A 470 -18.73 14.78 13.23
C LEU A 470 -19.55 14.95 11.96
N ALA A 471 -20.01 16.18 11.71
CA ALA A 471 -20.57 16.62 10.44
C ALA A 471 -19.91 17.95 10.06
N ASP A 472 -19.24 18.01 8.90
CA ASP A 472 -18.51 19.18 8.42
C ASP A 472 -17.51 19.70 9.49
N GLN A 473 -16.65 18.80 9.99
CA GLN A 473 -15.65 18.99 11.06
C GLN A 473 -16.23 19.38 12.44
N ARG A 474 -17.55 19.41 12.63
CA ARG A 474 -18.17 19.81 13.91
C ARG A 474 -18.80 18.62 14.62
N PRO A 475 -18.65 18.53 15.94
CA PRO A 475 -19.29 17.48 16.71
C PRO A 475 -20.82 17.53 16.57
N VAL A 476 -21.45 16.37 16.39
CA VAL A 476 -22.92 16.24 16.37
C VAL A 476 -23.36 15.34 17.54
N ARG A 477 -24.28 15.85 18.35
CA ARG A 477 -24.83 15.13 19.50
C ARG A 477 -26.34 14.98 19.40
N THR A 478 -26.99 15.82 18.60
CA THR A 478 -28.44 15.83 18.39
C THR A 478 -28.78 15.87 16.90
N ALA A 479 -29.97 15.41 16.54
CA ALA A 479 -30.45 15.52 15.16
C ALA A 479 -30.51 16.99 14.67
N ALA A 480 -30.72 17.94 15.60
CA ALA A 480 -30.67 19.36 15.31
C ALA A 480 -29.28 19.82 14.89
N ASP A 481 -28.20 19.31 15.53
CA ASP A 481 -26.80 19.62 15.14
C ASP A 481 -26.53 19.15 13.71
N LEU A 482 -26.96 17.93 13.38
CA LEU A 482 -26.80 17.36 12.05
C LEU A 482 -27.57 18.18 10.98
N ARG A 483 -28.82 18.55 11.26
CA ARG A 483 -29.60 19.41 10.36
C ARG A 483 -28.96 20.79 10.18
N ALA A 484 -28.45 21.37 11.27
CA ALA A 484 -27.76 22.66 11.21
C ALA A 484 -26.46 22.57 10.40
N ALA A 485 -25.70 21.46 10.50
CA ALA A 485 -24.53 21.23 9.67
C ALA A 485 -24.92 21.11 8.18
N ILE A 486 -25.94 20.34 7.86
CA ILE A 486 -26.45 20.18 6.49
C ILE A 486 -26.93 21.53 5.93
N ALA A 487 -27.65 22.34 6.73
CA ALA A 487 -28.13 23.67 6.31
C ALA A 487 -26.97 24.59 5.93
N ARG A 488 -25.92 24.66 6.77
CA ARG A 488 -24.73 25.47 6.48
C ARG A 488 -24.01 25.02 5.18
N VAL A 489 -23.91 23.71 4.96
CA VAL A 489 -23.29 23.16 3.74
C VAL A 489 -24.09 23.55 2.50
N ARG A 490 -25.42 23.48 2.57
CA ARG A 490 -26.34 23.93 1.51
C ARG A 490 -26.27 25.44 1.27
N GLU A 491 -26.24 26.25 2.33
CA GLU A 491 -26.07 27.71 2.24
C GLU A 491 -24.74 28.10 1.58
N ALA A 492 -23.69 27.29 1.79
CA ALA A 492 -22.40 27.45 1.12
C ALA A 492 -22.38 26.95 -0.33
N GLY A 493 -23.51 26.47 -0.87
CA GLY A 493 -23.61 25.94 -2.23
C GLY A 493 -22.88 24.62 -2.48
N ARG A 494 -22.54 23.88 -1.42
CA ARG A 494 -21.85 22.59 -1.54
C ARG A 494 -22.84 21.46 -1.73
N GLU A 495 -22.49 20.49 -2.59
CA GLU A 495 -23.37 19.39 -3.00
C GLU A 495 -23.29 18.16 -2.08
N GLY A 496 -22.34 18.11 -1.16
CA GLY A 496 -22.13 17.02 -0.22
C GLY A 496 -21.68 17.50 1.16
N ILE A 497 -21.93 16.69 2.18
CA ILE A 497 -21.42 16.91 3.54
C ILE A 497 -20.52 15.73 3.95
N VAL A 498 -19.33 16.03 4.48
CA VAL A 498 -18.47 15.02 5.06
C VAL A 498 -18.94 14.70 6.48
N LEU A 499 -19.29 13.44 6.69
CA LEU A 499 -19.64 12.87 7.99
C LEU A 499 -18.49 11.98 8.46
N LEU A 500 -18.00 12.15 9.68
CA LEU A 500 -17.13 11.15 10.30
C LEU A 500 -18.00 10.14 11.02
N VAL A 501 -17.92 8.90 10.57
CA VAL A 501 -18.77 7.80 11.03
C VAL A 501 -17.94 6.73 11.72
N ARG A 502 -18.27 6.39 12.95
CA ARG A 502 -17.76 5.23 13.67
C ARG A 502 -18.46 3.97 13.19
N THR A 503 -17.69 3.02 12.72
CA THR A 503 -18.12 1.66 12.34
C THR A 503 -17.47 0.62 13.26
N SER A 504 -17.75 -0.66 13.07
CA SER A 504 -17.04 -1.77 13.76
C SER A 504 -15.52 -1.72 13.53
N ASN A 505 -15.08 -1.24 12.37
CA ASN A 505 -13.69 -1.19 11.95
C ASN A 505 -12.97 0.12 12.29
N GLY A 506 -13.60 1.02 13.05
CA GLY A 506 -13.04 2.33 13.41
C GLY A 506 -13.79 3.50 12.80
N ASN A 507 -13.23 4.70 12.96
CA ASN A 507 -13.78 5.91 12.37
C ASN A 507 -13.40 5.98 10.89
N ARG A 508 -14.34 6.43 10.05
CA ARG A 508 -14.07 6.74 8.64
C ARG A 508 -14.85 7.97 8.19
N PRO A 509 -14.28 8.85 7.37
CA PRO A 509 -15.03 9.90 6.72
C PRO A 509 -15.91 9.28 5.62
N VAL A 510 -17.12 9.83 5.46
CA VAL A 510 -18.10 9.44 4.42
C VAL A 510 -18.76 10.69 3.89
N VAL A 511 -18.73 10.89 2.60
CA VAL A 511 -19.44 11.99 1.96
C VAL A 511 -20.90 11.62 1.75
N LEU A 512 -21.82 12.33 2.37
CA LEU A 512 -23.24 12.23 2.08
C LEU A 512 -23.64 13.32 1.07
N PRO A 513 -23.98 12.96 -0.19
CA PRO A 513 -24.42 13.94 -1.17
C PRO A 513 -25.74 14.57 -0.73
N LEU A 514 -25.86 15.89 -0.83
CA LEU A 514 -27.05 16.64 -0.50
C LEU A 514 -27.83 16.96 -1.78
N THR A 515 -29.13 16.68 -1.81
CA THR A 515 -29.97 17.19 -2.89
C THR A 515 -30.11 18.70 -2.74
N THR A 516 -29.83 19.44 -3.81
CA THR A 516 -30.33 20.82 -3.92
C THR A 516 -31.84 20.75 -3.78
N PRO A 517 -32.48 21.53 -2.90
CA PRO A 517 -33.94 21.62 -2.93
C PRO A 517 -34.34 22.01 -4.34
N ALA A 518 -35.18 21.18 -5.01
CA ALA A 518 -35.76 21.60 -6.27
C ALA A 518 -36.35 23.00 -6.04
N ALA A 519 -35.87 23.97 -6.84
CA ALA A 519 -36.48 25.30 -6.82
C ALA A 519 -37.99 25.07 -6.89
N ALA A 520 -38.72 25.56 -5.91
CA ALA A 520 -40.15 25.53 -5.93
C ALA A 520 -40.58 26.19 -7.25
N ALA A 521 -41.11 25.38 -8.15
CA ALA A 521 -41.66 25.88 -9.40
C ALA A 521 -42.80 26.83 -9.00
N GLU A 522 -42.59 28.13 -9.22
CA GLU A 522 -43.68 29.11 -9.26
C GLU A 522 -44.65 28.81 -10.40
#